data_6b2edb8b6e44e98db66ccee7fae0f626
#
_entry.id   6b2edb8b6e44e98db66ccee7fae0f626
#
_cell.length_a   1.000
_cell.length_b   1.000
_cell.length_c   1.000
_cell.angle_alpha   90.00
_cell.angle_beta   90.00
_cell.angle_gamma   90.00
#
_symmetry.space_group_name_H-M   'P 1'
#
loop_
_entity.id
_entity.type
_entity.pdbx_description
1 polymer ?
#
loop_
_entity_poly.entity_id
_entity_poly.type
_entity_poly.pdbx_seq_one_letter_code
_entity_poly.pdbx_strand_id
1 'polypeptide(L)'
;MNNERERLEMQRLGKENWRLWGPYLSERAWGTVREDYSAEGTAWRYFNHDQARSRAYRWTEDGLGGICDEKQRLCFALALWNGRDPFLKERAFGLTGKQGNRGEDVKEYYFYKDATPSHSYMRYLYKYPQAEFPYQQLLEENNKRGRDLPPYNLQDTGVFDDDRIWDVEILYAKAGPQQMHIRIVVHNHGPDKAELHLLPTLWFRNTWSWSTHPPSRPSIHFIQEPADCAWAVEAQHHELGKYYLYGQREAQGLFTENDSNQELLWNKPNPTPYVKDAFHRHVVEGETGAVNPDEHGSKFSAWHVHWFYGFTRLMVR
;
A
#
# COMPACT_ATOMS: atom_id res chain seq x y z
N MET A 1 -24.72 21.13 17.57
CA MET A 1 -24.41 21.15 16.10
C MET A 1 -23.70 19.82 15.80
N ASN A 2 -23.93 19.21 14.65
CA ASN A 2 -23.22 17.97 14.32
C ASN A 2 -21.74 18.34 14.03
N ASN A 3 -20.81 17.73 14.73
CA ASN A 3 -19.36 18.00 14.61
C ASN A 3 -18.85 17.92 13.16
N GLU A 4 -19.45 17.08 12.31
CA GLU A 4 -19.07 16.99 10.90
C GLU A 4 -19.46 18.25 10.10
N ARG A 5 -20.64 18.83 10.38
CA ARG A 5 -21.04 20.09 9.75
C ARG A 5 -20.13 21.26 10.17
N GLU A 6 -19.68 21.26 11.40
CA GLU A 6 -18.73 22.26 11.90
C GLU A 6 -17.38 22.14 11.18
N ARG A 7 -16.82 20.94 11.02
CA ARG A 7 -15.58 20.69 10.25
C ARG A 7 -15.69 21.20 8.82
N LEU A 8 -16.81 20.89 8.15
CA LEU A 8 -17.06 21.34 6.78
C LEU A 8 -17.20 22.86 6.68
N GLU A 9 -17.78 23.52 7.68
CA GLU A 9 -17.89 24.97 7.73
C GLU A 9 -16.52 25.61 7.96
N MET A 10 -15.70 25.07 8.86
CA MET A 10 -14.32 25.54 9.07
C MET A 10 -13.47 25.37 7.80
N GLN A 11 -13.63 24.27 7.08
CA GLN A 11 -13.01 24.04 5.77
C GLN A 11 -13.48 25.08 4.75
N ARG A 12 -14.80 25.32 4.64
CA ARG A 12 -15.38 26.31 3.72
C ARG A 12 -14.89 27.73 3.98
N LEU A 13 -14.71 28.08 5.23
CA LEU A 13 -14.19 29.39 5.67
C LEU A 13 -12.66 29.52 5.53
N GLY A 14 -11.95 28.46 5.12
CA GLY A 14 -10.49 28.45 5.03
C GLY A 14 -9.76 28.52 6.39
N LYS A 15 -10.48 28.26 7.50
CA LYS A 15 -9.91 28.30 8.87
C LYS A 15 -9.16 27.03 9.23
N GLU A 16 -9.65 25.88 8.76
CA GLU A 16 -9.05 24.56 8.99
C GLU A 16 -9.13 23.72 7.72
N ASN A 17 -8.04 23.10 7.31
CA ASN A 17 -8.00 22.23 6.13
C ASN A 17 -8.20 20.75 6.53
N TRP A 18 -9.44 20.38 6.88
CA TRP A 18 -9.78 19.00 7.26
C TRP A 18 -9.52 17.98 6.13
N ARG A 19 -9.57 18.41 4.86
CA ARG A 19 -9.35 17.55 3.69
C ARG A 19 -7.90 17.50 3.24
N LEU A 20 -6.97 18.10 3.99
CA LEU A 20 -5.54 18.06 3.70
C LEU A 20 -5.05 16.62 3.49
N TRP A 21 -5.52 15.70 4.32
CA TRP A 21 -5.30 14.26 4.20
C TRP A 21 -6.61 13.54 3.88
N GLY A 22 -6.57 12.64 2.92
CA GLY A 22 -7.73 11.87 2.52
C GLY A 22 -7.36 10.55 1.84
N PRO A 23 -8.37 9.72 1.52
CA PRO A 23 -8.14 8.47 0.83
C PRO A 23 -7.78 8.73 -0.63
N TYR A 24 -6.94 7.88 -1.20
CA TYR A 24 -6.80 7.75 -2.65
C TYR A 24 -7.26 6.37 -3.09
N LEU A 25 -7.72 6.27 -4.33
CA LEU A 25 -8.16 5.03 -4.94
C LEU A 25 -6.99 4.47 -5.75
N SER A 26 -6.23 3.57 -5.15
CA SER A 26 -5.03 3.02 -5.78
C SER A 26 -5.34 2.29 -7.09
N GLU A 27 -6.45 1.59 -7.20
CA GLU A 27 -6.91 0.95 -8.43
C GLU A 27 -7.22 1.95 -9.55
N ARG A 28 -7.72 3.15 -9.22
CA ARG A 28 -7.91 4.22 -10.21
C ARG A 28 -6.57 4.81 -10.66
N ALA A 29 -5.65 5.03 -9.72
CA ALA A 29 -4.30 5.48 -10.03
C ALA A 29 -3.58 4.47 -10.92
N TRP A 30 -3.75 3.18 -10.68
CA TRP A 30 -3.25 2.10 -11.53
C TRP A 30 -3.77 2.17 -12.97
N GLY A 31 -5.07 2.42 -13.15
CA GLY A 31 -5.67 2.64 -14.47
C GLY A 31 -5.00 3.82 -15.19
N THR A 32 -4.82 4.95 -14.50
CA THR A 32 -4.16 6.15 -15.03
C THR A 32 -2.72 5.88 -15.43
N VAL A 33 -1.97 5.11 -14.63
CA VAL A 33 -0.59 4.72 -14.97
C VAL A 33 -0.53 3.97 -16.29
N ARG A 34 -1.41 3.02 -16.50
CA ARG A 34 -1.45 2.24 -17.73
C ARG A 34 -1.77 3.11 -18.96
N GLU A 35 -2.68 4.05 -18.81
CA GLU A 35 -3.04 4.99 -19.87
C GLU A 35 -1.89 5.95 -20.19
N ASP A 36 -1.30 6.57 -19.16
CA ASP A 36 -0.25 7.59 -19.30
C ASP A 36 1.05 7.04 -19.90
N TYR A 37 1.40 5.81 -19.57
CA TYR A 37 2.69 5.22 -19.99
C TYR A 37 2.59 4.32 -21.22
N SER A 38 1.39 4.12 -21.75
CA SER A 38 1.19 3.31 -22.96
C SER A 38 1.42 4.14 -24.23
N ALA A 39 2.59 4.01 -24.82
CA ALA A 39 2.96 4.70 -26.06
C ALA A 39 2.04 4.41 -27.26
N GLU A 40 1.39 3.24 -27.27
CA GLU A 40 0.55 2.73 -28.37
C GLU A 40 -0.93 2.63 -28.00
N GLY A 41 -1.37 3.22 -26.90
CA GLY A 41 -2.73 3.11 -26.40
C GLY A 41 -3.10 1.71 -25.92
N THR A 42 -2.14 0.82 -25.68
CA THR A 42 -2.36 -0.55 -25.17
C THR A 42 -2.30 -0.59 -23.65
N ALA A 43 -3.03 0.30 -23.00
CA ALA A 43 -3.00 0.53 -21.56
C ALA A 43 -2.97 -0.75 -20.71
N TRP A 44 -3.77 -1.74 -21.07
CA TRP A 44 -3.89 -3.02 -20.37
C TRP A 44 -2.69 -3.98 -20.50
N ARG A 45 -1.70 -3.63 -21.31
CA ARG A 45 -0.51 -4.47 -21.58
C ARG A 45 0.81 -3.76 -21.27
N TYR A 46 0.75 -2.50 -20.86
CA TYR A 46 1.95 -1.68 -20.75
C TYR A 46 2.94 -2.20 -19.70
N PHE A 47 2.47 -2.60 -18.54
CA PHE A 47 3.27 -3.38 -17.61
C PHE A 47 2.50 -4.53 -16.97
N ASN A 48 3.22 -5.61 -16.73
CA ASN A 48 2.68 -6.78 -16.08
C ASN A 48 2.73 -6.65 -14.54
N HIS A 49 2.11 -7.59 -13.87
CA HIS A 49 2.06 -7.66 -12.42
C HIS A 49 3.45 -7.73 -11.78
N ASP A 50 4.39 -8.47 -12.40
CA ASP A 50 5.76 -8.58 -11.88
C ASP A 50 6.52 -7.25 -11.89
N GLN A 51 6.37 -6.46 -12.94
CA GLN A 51 7.04 -5.16 -13.06
C GLN A 51 6.49 -4.14 -12.08
N ALA A 52 5.22 -4.28 -11.67
CA ALA A 52 4.53 -3.32 -10.82
C ALA A 52 5.25 -3.08 -9.49
N ARG A 53 5.78 -4.13 -8.84
CA ARG A 53 6.48 -3.99 -7.57
C ARG A 53 7.85 -3.31 -7.67
N SER A 54 8.49 -3.41 -8.82
CA SER A 54 9.86 -2.91 -9.04
C SER A 54 9.91 -1.54 -9.71
N ARG A 55 8.76 -1.00 -10.15
CA ARG A 55 8.66 0.25 -10.89
C ARG A 55 8.11 1.37 -10.01
N ALA A 56 8.86 2.44 -9.84
CA ALA A 56 8.36 3.66 -9.21
C ALA A 56 7.50 4.44 -10.20
N TYR A 57 6.31 4.81 -9.77
CA TYR A 57 5.31 5.43 -10.62
C TYR A 57 5.18 6.93 -10.38
N ARG A 58 4.60 7.60 -11.35
CA ARG A 58 4.20 8.99 -11.25
C ARG A 58 3.01 9.16 -10.30
N TRP A 59 2.13 8.16 -10.22
CA TRP A 59 0.89 8.19 -9.47
C TRP A 59 0.98 7.30 -8.23
N THR A 60 0.02 7.44 -7.33
CA THR A 60 -0.06 6.68 -6.09
C THR A 60 -0.92 5.44 -6.32
N GLU A 61 -0.34 4.41 -6.87
CA GLU A 61 -1.00 3.16 -7.26
C GLU A 61 -0.78 1.99 -6.30
N ASP A 62 0.12 2.14 -5.35
CA ASP A 62 0.38 1.13 -4.33
C ASP A 62 -0.45 1.36 -3.07
N GLY A 63 -0.57 0.33 -2.26
CA GLY A 63 -1.12 0.36 -0.92
C GLY A 63 -2.54 -0.18 -0.79
N LEU A 64 -2.80 -0.82 0.34
CA LEU A 64 -4.13 -1.25 0.77
C LEU A 64 -4.70 -0.17 1.70
N GLY A 65 -5.88 0.35 1.35
CA GLY A 65 -6.53 1.39 2.13
C GLY A 65 -5.72 2.68 2.27
N GLY A 66 -5.05 3.11 1.21
CA GLY A 66 -4.11 4.21 1.24
C GLY A 66 -4.73 5.58 1.51
N ILE A 67 -3.95 6.44 2.16
CA ILE A 67 -4.22 7.86 2.37
C ILE A 67 -3.01 8.70 1.95
N CYS A 68 -3.23 9.93 1.54
CA CYS A 68 -2.17 10.88 1.18
C CYS A 68 -2.59 12.33 1.45
N ASP A 69 -1.64 13.24 1.37
CA ASP A 69 -1.93 14.67 1.30
C ASP A 69 -2.63 15.04 -0.04
N GLU A 70 -3.25 16.21 -0.11
CA GLU A 70 -4.03 16.65 -1.28
C GLU A 70 -3.26 16.70 -2.61
N LYS A 71 -1.92 16.75 -2.55
CA LYS A 71 -1.04 16.71 -3.73
C LYS A 71 -0.34 15.37 -3.92
N GLN A 72 -0.70 14.37 -3.12
CA GLN A 72 -0.12 13.02 -3.17
C GLN A 72 1.41 12.99 -3.04
N ARG A 73 1.98 13.80 -2.18
CA ARG A 73 3.44 13.84 -1.95
C ARG A 73 3.90 12.78 -0.97
N LEU A 74 3.20 12.73 0.18
CA LEU A 74 3.44 11.75 1.23
C LEU A 74 2.23 10.84 1.35
N CYS A 75 2.47 9.54 1.27
CA CYS A 75 1.46 8.51 1.24
C CYS A 75 1.66 7.53 2.38
N PHE A 76 0.56 7.07 2.96
CA PHE A 76 0.53 5.97 3.92
C PHE A 76 -0.44 4.90 3.45
N ALA A 77 -0.05 3.63 3.54
CA ALA A 77 -0.92 2.48 3.30
C ALA A 77 -0.41 1.24 4.02
N LEU A 78 -1.18 0.17 3.97
CA LEU A 78 -0.77 -1.13 4.50
C LEU A 78 -0.27 -2.02 3.37
N ALA A 79 0.80 -2.78 3.63
CA ALA A 79 1.16 -3.96 2.89
C ALA A 79 1.05 -5.20 3.80
N LEU A 80 0.84 -6.38 3.21
CA LEU A 80 0.59 -7.64 3.91
C LEU A 80 1.39 -8.79 3.29
N TRP A 81 1.70 -9.79 4.12
CA TRP A 81 2.17 -11.08 3.63
C TRP A 81 1.69 -12.20 4.56
N ASN A 82 1.16 -13.27 3.99
CA ASN A 82 0.60 -14.40 4.72
C ASN A 82 1.57 -15.59 4.86
N GLY A 83 2.86 -15.38 4.55
CA GLY A 83 3.87 -16.43 4.59
C GLY A 83 3.79 -17.44 3.43
N ARG A 84 2.83 -17.31 2.51
CA ARG A 84 2.58 -18.24 1.40
C ARG A 84 2.40 -17.56 0.05
N ASP A 85 1.93 -16.31 0.04
CA ASP A 85 1.78 -15.53 -1.19
C ASP A 85 3.18 -15.34 -1.83
N PRO A 86 3.35 -15.59 -3.12
CA PRO A 86 4.63 -15.36 -3.80
C PRO A 86 4.99 -13.88 -3.87
N PHE A 87 4.06 -12.99 -3.54
CA PHE A 87 4.26 -11.54 -3.58
C PHE A 87 3.88 -10.87 -2.27
N LEU A 88 4.65 -9.86 -1.88
CA LEU A 88 4.21 -8.90 -0.87
C LEU A 88 2.94 -8.21 -1.38
N LYS A 89 1.85 -8.30 -0.64
CA LYS A 89 0.56 -7.74 -1.00
C LYS A 89 0.55 -6.24 -0.72
N GLU A 90 0.99 -5.48 -1.70
CA GLU A 90 0.98 -4.01 -1.71
C GLU A 90 -0.16 -3.44 -2.57
N ARG A 91 -0.86 -4.27 -3.34
CA ARG A 91 -1.94 -3.89 -4.26
C ARG A 91 -3.05 -4.93 -4.24
N ALA A 92 -4.30 -4.47 -4.36
CA ALA A 92 -5.46 -5.32 -4.52
C ALA A 92 -5.88 -5.49 -6.00
N PHE A 93 -4.94 -5.33 -6.92
CA PHE A 93 -5.12 -5.36 -8.39
C PHE A 93 -3.77 -5.58 -9.07
N GLY A 94 -3.75 -5.66 -10.40
CA GLY A 94 -2.51 -5.71 -11.19
C GLY A 94 -2.41 -6.83 -12.20
N LEU A 95 -3.21 -7.90 -12.09
CA LEU A 95 -3.34 -8.90 -13.15
C LEU A 95 -4.24 -8.36 -14.26
N THR A 96 -3.67 -8.06 -15.42
CA THR A 96 -4.37 -7.41 -16.54
C THR A 96 -4.03 -8.05 -17.88
N GLY A 97 -4.85 -7.78 -18.89
CA GLY A 97 -4.60 -8.23 -20.25
C GLY A 97 -4.46 -9.73 -20.35
N LYS A 98 -3.31 -10.20 -20.83
CA LYS A 98 -3.00 -11.62 -20.91
C LYS A 98 -2.80 -12.30 -19.55
N GLN A 99 -2.55 -11.52 -18.53
CA GLN A 99 -2.37 -11.98 -17.15
C GLN A 99 -3.64 -11.88 -16.32
N GLY A 100 -4.67 -11.22 -16.84
CA GLY A 100 -5.88 -10.96 -16.11
C GLY A 100 -7.12 -11.50 -16.81
N ASN A 101 -8.25 -11.00 -16.38
CA ASN A 101 -9.55 -11.41 -16.86
C ASN A 101 -9.96 -10.57 -18.07
N ARG A 102 -9.55 -11.00 -19.26
CA ARG A 102 -9.98 -10.40 -20.54
C ARG A 102 -9.65 -8.91 -20.70
N GLY A 103 -8.55 -8.46 -20.10
CA GLY A 103 -8.15 -7.05 -20.07
C GLY A 103 -8.66 -6.29 -18.87
N GLU A 104 -9.42 -6.93 -17.98
CA GLU A 104 -9.81 -6.38 -16.69
C GLU A 104 -8.88 -6.90 -15.58
N ASP A 105 -8.72 -6.13 -14.51
CA ASP A 105 -8.00 -6.57 -13.33
C ASP A 105 -8.74 -7.71 -12.63
N VAL A 106 -8.01 -8.64 -12.07
CA VAL A 106 -8.59 -9.67 -11.21
C VAL A 106 -9.21 -8.96 -10.01
N LYS A 107 -10.46 -9.25 -9.78
CA LYS A 107 -11.21 -8.65 -8.68
C LYS A 107 -10.81 -9.30 -7.37
N GLU A 108 -10.14 -8.55 -6.53
CA GLU A 108 -9.90 -8.89 -5.14
C GLU A 108 -11.03 -8.37 -4.25
N TYR A 109 -11.11 -8.85 -3.00
CA TYR A 109 -12.20 -8.47 -2.08
C TYR A 109 -11.72 -7.40 -1.11
N TYR A 110 -11.93 -6.14 -1.49
CA TYR A 110 -11.70 -4.96 -0.67
C TYR A 110 -12.91 -4.04 -0.70
N PHE A 111 -13.11 -3.29 0.37
CA PHE A 111 -14.31 -2.48 0.56
C PHE A 111 -13.95 -1.14 1.21
N TYR A 112 -14.27 -0.05 0.57
CA TYR A 112 -14.31 1.28 1.16
C TYR A 112 -15.63 1.38 1.95
N LYS A 113 -15.58 1.10 3.25
CA LYS A 113 -16.77 0.92 4.09
C LYS A 113 -17.37 2.25 4.54
N ASP A 114 -16.53 3.26 4.81
CA ASP A 114 -16.97 4.56 5.27
C ASP A 114 -15.92 5.64 5.00
N ALA A 115 -16.40 6.85 4.71
CA ALA A 115 -15.59 8.05 4.65
C ALA A 115 -16.48 9.28 4.90
N THR A 116 -16.21 10.01 5.99
CA THR A 116 -16.92 11.27 6.24
C THR A 116 -16.55 12.33 5.21
N PRO A 117 -17.44 13.27 4.89
CA PRO A 117 -17.16 14.31 3.89
C PRO A 117 -15.92 15.19 4.21
N SER A 118 -15.55 15.35 5.48
CA SER A 118 -14.31 16.05 5.92
C SER A 118 -13.08 15.14 5.97
N HIS A 119 -13.23 13.84 5.65
CA HIS A 119 -12.20 12.81 5.86
C HIS A 119 -11.74 12.71 7.33
N SER A 120 -12.59 13.13 8.28
CA SER A 120 -12.29 13.00 9.72
C SER A 120 -12.36 11.58 10.23
N TYR A 121 -13.06 10.71 9.52
CA TYR A 121 -13.13 9.28 9.75
C TYR A 121 -13.22 8.53 8.43
N MET A 122 -12.43 7.46 8.28
CA MET A 122 -12.44 6.59 7.11
C MET A 122 -12.25 5.14 7.56
N ARG A 123 -12.84 4.21 6.82
CA ARG A 123 -12.81 2.78 7.13
C ARG A 123 -12.70 1.96 5.86
N TYR A 124 -11.68 1.08 5.83
CA TYR A 124 -11.39 0.18 4.72
C TYR A 124 -11.31 -1.26 5.23
N LEU A 125 -11.72 -2.24 4.43
CA LEU A 125 -11.62 -3.66 4.71
C LEU A 125 -11.00 -4.36 3.50
N TYR A 126 -10.03 -5.22 3.75
CA TYR A 126 -9.48 -6.16 2.78
C TYR A 126 -9.65 -7.59 3.27
N LYS A 127 -10.10 -8.48 2.39
CA LYS A 127 -10.22 -9.91 2.65
C LYS A 127 -9.05 -10.65 2.00
N TYR A 128 -8.12 -11.13 2.81
CA TYR A 128 -6.89 -11.74 2.35
C TYR A 128 -6.92 -13.25 2.57
N PRO A 129 -6.63 -14.08 1.54
CA PRO A 129 -6.53 -15.53 1.72
C PRO A 129 -5.41 -15.93 2.68
N GLN A 130 -5.59 -17.06 3.39
CA GLN A 130 -4.53 -17.67 4.21
C GLN A 130 -3.64 -18.64 3.40
N ALA A 131 -4.04 -18.99 2.19
CA ALA A 131 -3.28 -19.79 1.25
C ALA A 131 -2.43 -18.91 0.31
N GLU A 132 -1.61 -19.54 -0.52
CA GLU A 132 -0.99 -18.90 -1.67
C GLU A 132 -2.05 -18.23 -2.54
N PHE A 133 -1.82 -16.98 -2.95
CA PHE A 133 -2.76 -16.29 -3.82
C PHE A 133 -2.73 -16.94 -5.21
N PRO A 134 -3.89 -17.34 -5.77
CA PRO A 134 -3.95 -18.27 -6.92
C PRO A 134 -3.73 -17.56 -8.27
N TYR A 135 -2.64 -16.80 -8.42
CA TYR A 135 -2.33 -16.03 -9.63
C TYR A 135 -2.29 -16.91 -10.88
N GLN A 136 -1.60 -18.04 -10.81
CA GLN A 136 -1.43 -18.93 -11.96
C GLN A 136 -2.76 -19.57 -12.38
N GLN A 137 -3.56 -20.02 -11.43
CA GLN A 137 -4.89 -20.61 -11.68
C GLN A 137 -5.83 -19.59 -12.34
N LEU A 138 -5.83 -18.35 -11.84
CA LEU A 138 -6.62 -17.25 -12.42
C LEU A 138 -6.21 -16.97 -13.87
N LEU A 139 -4.91 -16.94 -14.17
CA LEU A 139 -4.38 -16.75 -15.51
C LEU A 139 -4.80 -17.87 -16.47
N GLU A 140 -4.56 -19.11 -16.08
CA GLU A 140 -4.81 -20.27 -16.93
C GLU A 140 -6.28 -20.43 -17.24
N GLU A 141 -7.15 -20.38 -16.23
CA GLU A 141 -8.58 -20.54 -16.41
C GLU A 141 -9.20 -19.41 -17.25
N ASN A 142 -8.84 -18.16 -17.01
CA ASN A 142 -9.34 -17.06 -17.81
C ASN A 142 -8.85 -17.12 -19.26
N ASN A 143 -7.63 -17.58 -19.50
CA ASN A 143 -7.12 -17.78 -20.86
C ASN A 143 -7.88 -18.89 -21.61
N LYS A 144 -8.30 -19.96 -20.92
CA LYS A 144 -9.07 -21.08 -21.52
C LYS A 144 -10.52 -20.68 -21.83
N ARG A 145 -11.14 -19.82 -21.02
CA ARG A 145 -12.58 -19.51 -21.10
C ARG A 145 -12.99 -18.69 -22.32
N GLY A 146 -12.08 -17.97 -22.94
CA GLY A 146 -12.41 -17.09 -24.07
C GLY A 146 -13.45 -16.01 -23.67
N ARG A 147 -14.14 -15.44 -24.66
CA ARG A 147 -15.14 -14.38 -24.44
C ARG A 147 -16.56 -14.89 -24.16
N ASP A 148 -16.82 -16.16 -24.42
CA ASP A 148 -18.18 -16.72 -24.40
C ASP A 148 -18.58 -17.27 -23.04
N LEU A 149 -17.62 -17.50 -22.15
CA LEU A 149 -17.87 -17.97 -20.80
C LEU A 149 -17.72 -16.83 -19.77
N PRO A 150 -18.42 -16.91 -18.63
CA PRO A 150 -18.22 -15.99 -17.52
C PRO A 150 -16.76 -15.94 -17.06
N PRO A 151 -16.27 -14.78 -16.58
CA PRO A 151 -14.94 -14.70 -16.01
C PRO A 151 -14.75 -15.66 -14.83
N TYR A 152 -13.54 -16.18 -14.70
CA TYR A 152 -13.14 -16.98 -13.55
C TYR A 152 -12.59 -16.00 -12.48
N ASN A 153 -13.23 -15.97 -11.34
CA ASN A 153 -12.94 -15.02 -10.25
C ASN A 153 -12.22 -15.70 -9.09
N LEU A 154 -11.73 -14.90 -8.14
CA LEU A 154 -11.04 -15.40 -6.97
C LEU A 154 -11.88 -16.40 -6.13
N GLN A 155 -13.20 -16.19 -6.04
CA GLN A 155 -14.12 -17.13 -5.37
C GLN A 155 -14.17 -18.50 -6.03
N ASP A 156 -14.02 -18.55 -7.35
CA ASP A 156 -14.10 -19.81 -8.11
C ASP A 156 -12.87 -20.68 -7.89
N THR A 157 -11.80 -20.14 -7.31
CA THR A 157 -10.53 -20.85 -7.07
C THR A 157 -10.55 -21.79 -5.87
N GLY A 158 -11.53 -21.63 -4.97
CA GLY A 158 -11.58 -22.35 -3.69
C GLY A 158 -10.63 -21.78 -2.63
N VAL A 159 -9.94 -20.66 -2.90
CA VAL A 159 -8.93 -20.08 -1.97
C VAL A 159 -9.51 -19.62 -0.63
N PHE A 160 -10.83 -19.46 -0.56
CA PHE A 160 -11.57 -19.07 0.66
C PHE A 160 -12.31 -20.24 1.32
N ASP A 161 -12.14 -21.47 0.83
CA ASP A 161 -12.79 -22.64 1.41
C ASP A 161 -12.35 -22.83 2.87
N ASP A 162 -13.22 -23.43 3.69
CA ASP A 162 -13.03 -23.62 5.13
C ASP A 162 -12.82 -22.30 5.92
N ASP A 163 -13.35 -21.18 5.42
CA ASP A 163 -13.20 -19.83 6.01
C ASP A 163 -11.75 -19.40 6.25
N ARG A 164 -10.79 -19.97 5.49
CA ARG A 164 -9.35 -19.65 5.62
C ARG A 164 -9.02 -18.28 5.03
N ILE A 165 -9.49 -17.28 5.75
CA ILE A 165 -9.45 -15.87 5.33
C ILE A 165 -9.07 -14.96 6.49
N TRP A 166 -8.37 -13.88 6.15
CA TRP A 166 -8.13 -12.74 7.00
C TRP A 166 -9.10 -11.61 6.67
N ASP A 167 -9.78 -11.05 7.65
CA ASP A 167 -10.34 -9.71 7.56
C ASP A 167 -9.32 -8.72 8.12
N VAL A 168 -8.82 -7.84 7.27
CA VAL A 168 -7.88 -6.78 7.67
C VAL A 168 -8.58 -5.43 7.49
N GLU A 169 -8.92 -4.81 8.61
CA GLU A 169 -9.62 -3.53 8.63
C GLU A 169 -8.68 -2.40 9.02
N ILE A 170 -8.71 -1.31 8.26
CA ILE A 170 -7.95 -0.11 8.52
C ILE A 170 -8.92 1.02 8.83
N LEU A 171 -8.77 1.62 10.01
CA LEU A 171 -9.57 2.74 10.46
C LEU A 171 -8.68 3.97 10.63
N TYR A 172 -9.11 5.07 10.07
CA TYR A 172 -8.48 6.38 10.19
C TYR A 172 -9.41 7.32 10.96
N ALA A 173 -8.90 7.99 11.98
CA ALA A 173 -9.65 8.96 12.75
C ALA A 173 -8.79 10.19 13.04
N LYS A 174 -9.24 11.37 12.62
CA LYS A 174 -8.53 12.62 12.83
C LYS A 174 -8.89 13.24 14.18
N ALA A 175 -7.87 13.55 14.98
CA ALA A 175 -8.01 14.42 16.15
C ALA A 175 -7.94 15.91 15.76
N GLY A 176 -7.39 16.22 14.59
CA GLY A 176 -7.31 17.53 13.97
C GLY A 176 -6.90 17.43 12.51
N PRO A 177 -6.87 18.53 11.73
CA PRO A 177 -6.56 18.51 10.31
C PRO A 177 -5.22 17.82 9.96
N GLN A 178 -4.23 17.89 10.86
CA GLN A 178 -2.88 17.35 10.65
C GLN A 178 -2.54 16.20 11.62
N GLN A 179 -3.50 15.76 12.43
CA GLN A 179 -3.28 14.66 13.37
C GLN A 179 -4.25 13.51 13.11
N MET A 180 -3.71 12.35 12.80
CA MET A 180 -4.48 11.15 12.45
C MET A 180 -4.07 9.97 13.32
N HIS A 181 -5.05 9.25 13.82
CA HIS A 181 -4.89 7.95 14.46
C HIS A 181 -5.27 6.86 13.46
N ILE A 182 -4.40 5.88 13.35
CA ILE A 182 -4.56 4.75 12.43
C ILE A 182 -4.70 3.49 13.28
N ARG A 183 -5.76 2.73 13.07
CA ARG A 183 -5.97 1.44 13.74
C ARG A 183 -6.13 0.35 12.71
N ILE A 184 -5.25 -0.64 12.75
CA ILE A 184 -5.32 -1.85 11.95
C ILE A 184 -5.88 -2.97 12.83
N VAL A 185 -6.94 -3.61 12.37
CA VAL A 185 -7.65 -4.68 13.05
C VAL A 185 -7.61 -5.91 12.18
N VAL A 186 -7.07 -6.99 12.71
CA VAL A 186 -6.97 -8.27 12.00
C VAL A 186 -7.86 -9.28 12.68
N HIS A 187 -8.65 -9.99 11.88
CA HIS A 187 -9.46 -11.11 12.31
C HIS A 187 -9.11 -12.35 11.49
N ASN A 188 -8.69 -13.40 12.16
CA ASN A 188 -8.50 -14.72 11.60
C ASN A 188 -9.84 -15.47 11.66
N HIS A 189 -10.44 -15.75 10.50
CA HIS A 189 -11.66 -16.56 10.40
C HIS A 189 -11.37 -18.04 10.28
N GLY A 190 -10.13 -18.40 9.89
CA GLY A 190 -9.74 -19.79 9.75
C GLY A 190 -9.74 -20.55 11.08
N PRO A 191 -9.86 -21.89 11.04
CA PRO A 191 -9.95 -22.72 12.23
C PRO A 191 -8.63 -22.81 13.00
N ASP A 192 -7.52 -22.51 12.35
CA ASP A 192 -6.18 -22.66 12.90
C ASP A 192 -5.51 -21.32 13.18
N LYS A 193 -4.50 -21.35 14.06
CA LYS A 193 -3.55 -20.24 14.21
C LYS A 193 -2.78 -20.06 12.91
N ALA A 194 -2.74 -18.85 12.40
CA ALA A 194 -2.03 -18.53 11.16
C ALA A 194 -1.13 -17.30 11.31
N GLU A 195 -0.08 -17.26 10.52
CA GLU A 195 0.87 -16.15 10.46
C GLU A 195 0.40 -15.08 9.50
N LEU A 196 0.61 -13.82 9.91
CA LEU A 196 0.39 -12.66 9.05
C LEU A 196 1.44 -11.59 9.36
N HIS A 197 2.06 -11.09 8.32
CA HIS A 197 2.97 -9.95 8.36
C HIS A 197 2.20 -8.69 8.03
N LEU A 198 2.33 -7.68 8.89
CA LEU A 198 1.74 -6.37 8.74
C LEU A 198 2.85 -5.34 8.49
N LEU A 199 2.75 -4.59 7.43
CA LEU A 199 3.72 -3.58 7.01
C LEU A 199 3.02 -2.22 6.83
N PRO A 200 2.69 -1.48 7.93
CA PRO A 200 2.34 -0.06 7.83
C PRO A 200 3.46 0.69 7.11
N THR A 201 3.17 1.23 5.94
CA THR A 201 4.17 1.78 5.03
C THR A 201 3.93 3.25 4.77
N LEU A 202 4.98 4.07 4.95
CA LEU A 202 5.02 5.50 4.65
C LEU A 202 6.03 5.74 3.54
N TRP A 203 5.65 6.51 2.51
CA TRP A 203 6.57 6.83 1.42
C TRP A 203 6.28 8.15 0.75
N PHE A 204 7.30 8.72 0.16
CA PHE A 204 7.15 9.86 -0.73
C PHE A 204 6.96 9.40 -2.17
N ARG A 205 5.96 9.97 -2.87
CA ARG A 205 5.80 9.79 -4.30
C ARG A 205 7.06 10.26 -5.03
N ASN A 206 7.61 9.42 -5.90
CA ASN A 206 8.79 9.77 -6.65
C ASN A 206 8.48 10.89 -7.65
N THR A 207 8.96 12.09 -7.36
CA THR A 207 8.92 13.27 -8.24
C THR A 207 10.32 13.73 -8.65
N TRP A 208 11.35 13.25 -7.95
CA TRP A 208 12.74 13.64 -8.16
C TRP A 208 13.37 13.03 -9.42
N SER A 209 12.83 11.95 -9.94
CA SER A 209 13.35 11.29 -11.14
C SER A 209 12.80 11.86 -12.47
N TRP A 210 11.91 12.86 -12.44
CA TRP A 210 11.20 13.32 -13.65
C TRP A 210 11.77 14.60 -14.26
N SER A 211 12.59 15.32 -13.53
CA SER A 211 13.12 16.62 -13.95
C SER A 211 14.62 16.57 -14.14
N THR A 212 15.12 17.34 -15.08
CA THR A 212 16.56 17.60 -15.25
C THR A 212 17.13 18.43 -14.08
N HIS A 213 16.26 19.14 -13.34
CA HIS A 213 16.60 19.89 -12.14
C HIS A 213 15.67 19.40 -11.02
N PRO A 214 15.93 18.21 -10.45
CA PRO A 214 15.06 17.63 -9.47
C PRO A 214 15.07 18.46 -8.18
N PRO A 215 13.93 18.54 -7.47
CA PRO A 215 13.94 19.05 -6.11
C PRO A 215 14.80 18.17 -5.20
N SER A 216 15.14 18.68 -4.00
CA SER A 216 15.82 17.86 -3.01
C SER A 216 14.99 16.62 -2.70
N ARG A 217 15.66 15.46 -2.69
CA ARG A 217 15.01 14.18 -2.35
C ARG A 217 14.47 14.25 -0.92
N PRO A 218 13.22 13.89 -0.69
CA PRO A 218 12.68 13.81 0.66
C PRO A 218 13.27 12.63 1.42
N SER A 219 13.23 12.65 2.75
CA SER A 219 13.82 11.63 3.60
C SER A 219 12.89 11.19 4.73
N ILE A 220 12.99 9.92 5.11
CA ILE A 220 12.37 9.32 6.28
C ILE A 220 13.49 8.65 7.08
N HIS A 221 13.55 8.86 8.39
CA HIS A 221 14.55 8.27 9.28
C HIS A 221 13.98 8.11 10.69
N PHE A 222 14.56 7.21 11.48
CA PHE A 222 14.20 7.08 12.89
C PHE A 222 14.57 8.33 13.68
N ILE A 223 13.74 8.61 14.68
CA ILE A 223 14.00 9.64 15.71
C ILE A 223 13.86 9.00 17.08
N GLN A 224 14.24 9.74 18.12
CA GLN A 224 14.02 9.31 19.50
C GLN A 224 12.51 9.16 19.76
N GLU A 225 12.11 8.01 20.29
CA GLU A 225 10.72 7.70 20.55
C GLU A 225 10.17 8.54 21.69
N PRO A 226 8.93 9.07 21.58
CA PRO A 226 8.17 9.54 22.74
C PRO A 226 7.91 8.40 23.73
N ALA A 227 7.76 8.72 25.01
CA ALA A 227 7.69 7.74 26.11
C ALA A 227 6.55 6.71 26.01
N ASP A 228 5.52 6.99 25.18
CA ASP A 228 4.35 6.12 24.96
C ASP A 228 4.35 5.39 23.60
N CYS A 229 5.46 5.46 22.87
CA CYS A 229 5.63 4.83 21.56
C CYS A 229 6.79 3.82 21.60
N ALA A 230 6.71 2.78 20.76
CA ALA A 230 7.76 1.78 20.61
C ALA A 230 8.76 2.16 19.50
N TRP A 231 8.33 3.00 18.55
CA TRP A 231 9.18 3.56 17.50
C TRP A 231 8.59 4.86 16.94
N ALA A 232 9.44 5.67 16.35
CA ALA A 232 9.06 6.92 15.71
C ALA A 232 9.95 7.22 14.50
N VAL A 233 9.36 7.72 13.41
CA VAL A 233 10.08 8.22 12.23
C VAL A 233 9.66 9.64 11.91
N GLU A 234 10.64 10.45 11.47
CA GLU A 234 10.41 11.77 10.87
C GLU A 234 10.45 11.63 9.35
N ALA A 235 9.44 12.18 8.67
CA ALA A 235 9.37 12.31 7.23
C ALA A 235 9.52 13.80 6.86
N GLN A 236 10.57 14.13 6.11
CA GLN A 236 10.88 15.51 5.75
C GLN A 236 10.78 15.75 4.25
N HIS A 237 10.03 16.78 3.86
CA HIS A 237 9.86 17.20 2.47
C HIS A 237 9.94 18.72 2.34
N HIS A 238 10.56 19.22 1.27
CA HIS A 238 10.83 20.66 1.08
C HIS A 238 9.57 21.53 1.02
N GLU A 239 8.43 21.00 0.56
CA GLU A 239 7.15 21.73 0.53
C GLU A 239 6.21 21.37 1.68
N LEU A 240 6.20 20.10 2.15
CA LEU A 240 5.31 19.67 3.23
C LEU A 240 5.85 20.01 4.62
N GLY A 241 7.18 20.26 4.74
CA GLY A 241 7.83 20.34 6.03
C GLY A 241 8.03 18.95 6.66
N LYS A 242 7.84 18.86 7.97
CA LYS A 242 8.05 17.64 8.76
C LYS A 242 6.74 17.01 9.16
N TYR A 243 6.65 15.69 8.96
CA TYR A 243 5.60 14.83 9.48
C TYR A 243 6.23 13.71 10.30
N TYR A 244 5.44 13.11 11.17
CA TYR A 244 5.90 12.08 12.09
C TYR A 244 4.95 10.89 12.03
N LEU A 245 5.49 9.67 12.07
CA LEU A 245 4.71 8.46 12.22
C LEU A 245 5.20 7.71 13.45
N TYR A 246 4.26 7.33 14.32
CA TYR A 246 4.54 6.67 15.60
C TYR A 246 3.84 5.33 15.66
N GLY A 247 4.50 4.33 16.22
CA GLY A 247 3.90 3.03 16.50
C GLY A 247 3.95 2.64 17.98
N GLN A 248 2.89 1.98 18.44
CA GLN A 248 2.77 1.56 19.84
C GLN A 248 3.32 0.16 20.12
N ARG A 249 3.66 -0.61 19.11
CA ARG A 249 4.21 -1.95 19.24
C ARG A 249 5.55 -2.05 18.56
N GLU A 250 6.41 -2.89 19.14
CA GLU A 250 7.70 -3.23 18.55
C GLU A 250 7.56 -3.66 17.08
N ALA A 251 8.46 -3.18 16.26
CA ALA A 251 8.53 -3.48 14.84
C ALA A 251 9.99 -3.45 14.36
N GLN A 252 10.30 -4.19 13.33
CA GLN A 252 11.52 -3.97 12.58
C GLN A 252 11.30 -2.84 11.58
N GLY A 253 12.12 -1.79 11.64
CA GLY A 253 12.11 -0.73 10.63
C GLY A 253 12.79 -1.21 9.35
N LEU A 254 12.09 -1.07 8.22
CA LEU A 254 12.63 -1.32 6.90
C LEU A 254 12.70 -0.01 6.12
N PHE A 255 13.85 0.28 5.52
CA PHE A 255 14.06 1.51 4.75
C PHE A 255 14.54 1.20 3.35
N THR A 256 14.07 1.99 2.39
CA THR A 256 14.51 1.94 1.00
C THR A 256 14.22 3.26 0.29
N GLU A 257 14.66 3.37 -0.96
CA GLU A 257 14.27 4.45 -1.84
C GLU A 257 13.05 4.06 -2.68
N ASN A 258 12.15 5.01 -2.92
CA ASN A 258 11.06 4.82 -3.88
C ASN A 258 11.54 5.09 -5.31
N ASP A 259 12.62 4.42 -5.71
CA ASP A 259 13.19 4.43 -7.07
C ASP A 259 12.94 3.09 -7.77
N SER A 260 12.72 3.13 -9.07
CA SER A 260 12.57 1.90 -9.87
C SER A 260 13.84 1.04 -9.80
N ASN A 261 13.67 -0.26 -9.73
CA ASN A 261 14.75 -1.22 -9.93
C ASN A 261 15.11 -1.26 -11.43
N GLN A 262 16.00 -0.36 -11.84
CA GLN A 262 16.39 -0.19 -13.24
C GLN A 262 17.17 -1.39 -13.77
N GLU A 263 17.90 -2.05 -12.90
CA GLU A 263 18.66 -3.25 -13.26
C GLU A 263 17.73 -4.39 -13.66
N LEU A 264 16.71 -4.66 -12.85
CA LEU A 264 15.72 -5.68 -13.14
C LEU A 264 14.84 -5.32 -14.35
N LEU A 265 14.40 -4.07 -14.45
CA LEU A 265 13.41 -3.65 -15.45
C LEU A 265 14.05 -3.37 -16.83
N TRP A 266 15.28 -2.85 -16.87
CA TRP A 266 15.86 -2.29 -18.09
C TRP A 266 17.33 -2.64 -18.30
N ASN A 267 17.90 -3.49 -17.46
CA ASN A 267 19.33 -3.87 -17.48
C ASN A 267 20.27 -2.64 -17.44
N LYS A 268 19.90 -1.66 -16.58
CA LYS A 268 20.67 -0.43 -16.33
C LYS A 268 21.06 -0.37 -14.86
N PRO A 269 22.22 0.21 -14.50
CA PRO A 269 22.62 0.35 -13.11
C PRO A 269 21.56 1.09 -12.28
N ASN A 270 21.28 0.58 -11.07
CA ASN A 270 20.44 1.27 -10.12
C ASN A 270 21.13 2.52 -9.56
N PRO A 271 20.39 3.61 -9.28
CA PRO A 271 20.96 4.82 -8.65
C PRO A 271 21.39 4.57 -7.19
N THR A 272 20.87 3.52 -6.56
CA THR A 272 21.14 3.04 -5.21
C THR A 272 20.91 1.54 -5.17
N PRO A 273 21.55 0.77 -4.28
CA PRO A 273 21.25 -0.65 -4.11
C PRO A 273 19.85 -0.89 -3.49
N TYR A 274 19.29 0.13 -2.82
CA TYR A 274 18.01 0.08 -2.13
C TYR A 274 16.94 0.70 -3.00
N VAL A 275 16.13 -0.11 -3.67
CA VAL A 275 15.12 0.32 -4.64
C VAL A 275 13.73 -0.13 -4.25
N LYS A 276 12.70 0.26 -4.98
CA LYS A 276 11.29 0.13 -4.60
C LYS A 276 10.88 -1.26 -4.12
N ASP A 277 11.39 -2.33 -4.72
CA ASP A 277 11.05 -3.72 -4.40
C ASP A 277 11.83 -4.32 -3.22
N ALA A 278 12.63 -3.52 -2.54
CA ALA A 278 13.44 -3.96 -1.40
C ALA A 278 12.62 -4.67 -0.30
N PHE A 279 11.42 -4.18 0.00
CA PHE A 279 10.59 -4.81 1.04
C PHE A 279 10.07 -6.18 0.61
N HIS A 280 9.71 -6.34 -0.66
CA HIS A 280 9.36 -7.64 -1.20
C HIS A 280 10.55 -8.62 -1.12
N ARG A 281 11.72 -8.21 -1.60
CA ARG A 281 12.93 -9.03 -1.59
C ARG A 281 13.35 -9.41 -0.17
N HIS A 282 13.23 -8.48 0.78
CA HIS A 282 13.57 -8.74 2.18
C HIS A 282 12.58 -9.68 2.85
N VAL A 283 11.27 -9.40 2.75
CA VAL A 283 10.22 -10.10 3.51
C VAL A 283 9.87 -11.44 2.87
N VAL A 284 9.73 -11.50 1.54
CA VAL A 284 9.27 -12.69 0.82
C VAL A 284 10.44 -13.57 0.38
N GLU A 285 11.51 -12.97 -0.13
CA GLU A 285 12.65 -13.69 -0.68
C GLU A 285 13.78 -13.90 0.33
N GLY A 286 13.69 -13.26 1.54
CA GLY A 286 14.67 -13.40 2.61
C GLY A 286 16.00 -12.67 2.36
N GLU A 287 16.05 -11.74 1.42
CA GLU A 287 17.25 -10.99 1.05
C GLU A 287 17.51 -9.86 2.06
N THR A 288 18.29 -10.13 3.09
CA THR A 288 18.54 -9.18 4.18
C THR A 288 19.26 -7.90 3.73
N GLY A 289 20.08 -7.97 2.68
CA GLY A 289 20.79 -6.83 2.11
C GLY A 289 19.95 -5.93 1.19
N ALA A 290 18.67 -6.25 0.94
CA ALA A 290 17.82 -5.48 0.06
C ALA A 290 17.40 -4.12 0.65
N VAL A 291 17.30 -4.04 1.99
CA VAL A 291 16.90 -2.84 2.73
C VAL A 291 18.12 -2.05 3.22
N ASN A 292 17.94 -0.74 3.38
CA ASN A 292 19.02 0.15 3.79
C ASN A 292 19.36 -0.03 5.28
N PRO A 293 20.58 -0.49 5.63
CA PRO A 293 21.00 -0.68 7.02
C PRO A 293 21.26 0.64 7.77
N ASP A 294 21.41 1.76 7.04
CA ASP A 294 21.61 3.08 7.66
C ASP A 294 20.29 3.73 8.13
N GLU A 295 19.19 2.99 8.07
CA GLU A 295 17.89 3.35 8.61
C GLU A 295 17.35 4.70 8.08
N HIS A 296 17.54 4.96 6.80
CA HIS A 296 16.98 6.12 6.13
C HIS A 296 16.60 5.80 4.66
N GLY A 297 15.68 6.61 4.11
CA GLY A 297 15.26 6.50 2.71
C GLY A 297 14.04 7.37 2.41
N SER A 298 13.50 7.26 1.24
CA SER A 298 12.24 7.92 0.84
C SER A 298 11.00 7.02 1.01
N LYS A 299 11.20 5.78 1.47
CA LYS A 299 10.17 4.80 1.81
C LYS A 299 10.56 4.04 3.07
N PHE A 300 9.62 3.94 4.01
CA PHE A 300 9.74 3.26 5.29
C PHE A 300 8.59 2.30 5.50
N SER A 301 8.85 1.19 6.19
CA SER A 301 7.80 0.30 6.71
C SER A 301 8.15 -0.20 8.10
N ALA A 302 7.15 -0.26 8.97
CA ALA A 302 7.24 -0.93 10.26
C ALA A 302 6.77 -2.38 10.10
N TRP A 303 7.70 -3.31 10.05
CA TRP A 303 7.39 -4.72 9.82
C TRP A 303 7.09 -5.44 11.12
N HIS A 304 5.85 -5.96 11.24
CA HIS A 304 5.36 -6.77 12.36
C HIS A 304 5.05 -8.17 11.88
N VAL A 305 5.52 -9.17 12.60
CA VAL A 305 5.18 -10.58 12.37
C VAL A 305 4.35 -11.08 13.53
N HIS A 306 3.16 -11.59 13.25
CA HIS A 306 2.24 -12.07 14.28
C HIS A 306 1.59 -13.40 13.90
N TRP A 307 1.38 -14.22 14.92
CA TRP A 307 0.58 -15.45 14.84
C TRP A 307 -0.77 -15.21 15.51
N PHE A 308 -1.83 -15.18 14.74
CA PHE A 308 -3.16 -14.81 15.22
C PHE A 308 -4.06 -16.02 15.50
N TYR A 309 -4.67 -16.00 16.70
CA TYR A 309 -5.93 -16.63 16.98
C TYR A 309 -6.98 -15.54 17.13
N GLY A 310 -8.03 -15.56 16.29
CA GLY A 310 -9.14 -14.61 16.38
C GLY A 310 -8.71 -13.16 16.11
N PHE A 311 -8.84 -12.27 17.08
CA PHE A 311 -8.82 -10.82 16.89
C PHE A 311 -7.58 -10.13 17.50
N THR A 312 -6.93 -9.26 16.74
CA THR A 312 -5.80 -8.43 17.23
C THR A 312 -5.88 -7.00 16.68
N ARG A 313 -5.31 -6.04 17.43
CA ARG A 313 -5.25 -4.62 17.05
C ARG A 313 -3.83 -4.10 17.05
N LEU A 314 -3.49 -3.32 16.01
CA LEU A 314 -2.28 -2.52 15.91
C LEU A 314 -2.67 -1.05 15.83
N MET A 315 -2.02 -0.20 16.63
CA MET A 315 -2.21 1.26 16.60
C MET A 315 -0.97 1.93 16.05
N VAL A 316 -1.19 2.85 15.10
CA VAL A 316 -0.18 3.75 14.53
C VAL A 316 -0.74 5.17 14.56
N ARG A 317 0.10 6.19 14.77
CA ARG A 317 -0.28 7.60 14.81
C ARG A 317 0.57 8.42 13.84
#